data_a45f5dbacb6cc2c1a4d02d5fd6728720
#
_entry.id   a45f5dbacb6cc2c1a4d02d5fd6728720
#
_cell.length_a   1.000
_cell.length_b   1.000
_cell.length_c   1.000
_cell.angle_alpha   90.00
_cell.angle_beta   90.00
_cell.angle_gamma   90.00
#
_symmetry.space_group_name_H-M   'P 1'
#
loop_
_entity.id
_entity.type
_entity.pdbx_description
1 polymer ?
#
loop_
_entity_poly.entity_id
_entity_poly.type
_entity_poly.pdbx_seq_one_letter_code
_entity_poly.pdbx_strand_id
1 'polypeptide(L)'
;MARLRHFAVCVNDLDKAAEFYQSVFDLKRIGREDLEIGSAIYMSDGVINLALLNFKGSRGSEASDLNDPGGFVGAHHFGFQVDDLAETQKRIEAHGGKFFFDLGDERHGNFELKFKDPDGVIFDISKHGWQGTDGYGNK
;
A
#
# COMPACT_ATOMS: atom_id res chain seq x y z
N MET A 1 -12.06 -15.24 -0.69
CA MET A 1 -12.01 -14.67 0.69
C MET A 1 -10.95 -13.58 0.74
N ALA A 2 -11.30 -12.45 1.34
CA ALA A 2 -10.35 -11.35 1.49
C ALA A 2 -9.28 -11.68 2.54
N ARG A 3 -8.05 -11.22 2.29
CA ARG A 3 -6.93 -11.39 3.23
C ARG A 3 -6.21 -10.07 3.40
N LEU A 4 -5.97 -9.69 4.64
CA LEU A 4 -5.18 -8.51 4.94
C LEU A 4 -3.72 -8.81 4.64
N ARG A 5 -3.12 -8.09 3.69
CA ARG A 5 -1.80 -8.41 3.17
C ARG A 5 -0.85 -7.21 3.08
N HIS A 6 -1.34 -6.01 3.29
CA HIS A 6 -0.55 -4.81 2.99
C HIS A 6 -0.77 -3.76 4.05
N PHE A 7 0.34 -3.17 4.53
CA PHE A 7 0.34 -1.99 5.38
C PHE A 7 1.31 -0.96 4.83
N ALA A 8 0.88 0.28 4.80
CA ALA A 8 1.70 1.39 4.32
C ALA A 8 1.94 2.40 5.43
N VAL A 9 3.20 2.71 5.64
CA VAL A 9 3.66 3.64 6.67
C VAL A 9 4.50 4.72 6.02
N CYS A 10 4.15 5.97 6.23
CA CYS A 10 4.92 7.09 5.73
C CYS A 10 6.08 7.36 6.68
N VAL A 11 7.27 7.57 6.11
CA VAL A 11 8.51 7.80 6.85
C VAL A 11 9.30 8.94 6.23
N ASN A 12 10.18 9.56 7.00
CA ASN A 12 11.03 10.65 6.50
C ASN A 12 12.18 10.14 5.64
N ASP A 13 12.80 9.06 6.04
CA ASP A 13 13.99 8.51 5.38
C ASP A 13 13.75 7.02 5.13
N LEU A 14 13.55 6.69 3.86
CA LEU A 14 13.20 5.32 3.46
C LEU A 14 14.28 4.31 3.87
N ASP A 15 15.54 4.62 3.59
CA ASP A 15 16.64 3.68 3.86
C ASP A 15 16.84 3.47 5.36
N LYS A 16 16.75 4.53 6.14
CA LYS A 16 16.84 4.45 7.60
C LYS A 16 15.71 3.61 8.19
N ALA A 17 14.50 3.84 7.73
CA ALA A 17 13.34 3.07 8.19
C ALA A 17 13.47 1.59 7.82
N ALA A 18 13.90 1.31 6.58
CA ALA A 18 14.10 -0.06 6.13
C ALA A 18 15.19 -0.77 6.96
N GLU A 19 16.27 -0.09 7.24
CA GLU A 19 17.33 -0.64 8.09
C GLU A 19 16.81 -0.95 9.49
N PHE A 20 15.99 -0.09 10.05
CA PHE A 20 15.40 -0.32 11.37
C PHE A 20 14.57 -1.61 11.38
N TYR A 21 13.63 -1.75 10.45
CA TYR A 21 12.75 -2.93 10.43
C TYR A 21 13.51 -4.20 10.09
N GLN A 22 14.52 -4.10 9.24
CA GLN A 22 15.38 -5.22 8.91
C GLN A 22 16.19 -5.68 10.12
N SER A 23 16.81 -4.74 10.82
CA SER A 23 17.72 -5.05 11.94
C SER A 23 16.99 -5.52 13.20
N VAL A 24 15.80 -4.98 13.44
CA VAL A 24 15.05 -5.29 14.67
C VAL A 24 14.18 -6.54 14.50
N PHE A 25 13.51 -6.67 13.35
CA PHE A 25 12.50 -7.71 13.15
C PHE A 25 12.84 -8.70 12.05
N ASP A 26 14.01 -8.59 11.46
CA ASP A 26 14.47 -9.46 10.37
C ASP A 26 13.57 -9.41 9.13
N LEU A 27 12.84 -8.30 8.93
CA LEU A 27 12.09 -8.13 7.69
C LEU A 27 13.04 -8.05 6.51
N LYS A 28 12.65 -8.60 5.39
CA LYS A 28 13.45 -8.56 4.17
C LYS A 28 13.02 -7.40 3.28
N ARG A 29 13.99 -6.71 2.72
CA ARG A 29 13.73 -5.77 1.62
C ARG A 29 13.42 -6.59 0.37
N ILE A 30 12.30 -6.31 -0.25
CA ILE A 30 11.86 -7.06 -1.42
C ILE A 30 11.67 -6.19 -2.66
N GLY A 31 11.71 -4.89 -2.53
CA GLY A 31 11.60 -4.01 -3.69
C GLY A 31 11.70 -2.55 -3.35
N ARG A 32 11.86 -1.75 -4.40
CA ARG A 32 11.84 -0.29 -4.32
C ARG A 32 11.16 0.26 -5.57
N GLU A 33 10.37 1.30 -5.39
CA GLU A 33 9.78 2.06 -6.49
C GLU A 33 10.00 3.54 -6.29
N ASP A 34 10.29 4.24 -7.38
CA ASP A 34 10.36 5.69 -7.41
C ASP A 34 9.41 6.15 -8.49
N LEU A 35 8.29 6.76 -8.09
CA LEU A 35 7.22 7.17 -8.98
C LEU A 35 6.98 8.67 -8.82
N GLU A 36 6.16 9.22 -9.71
CA GLU A 36 5.77 10.64 -9.62
C GLU A 36 5.09 10.96 -8.28
N ILE A 37 4.29 10.05 -7.76
CA ILE A 37 3.56 10.26 -6.49
C ILE A 37 4.47 10.15 -5.27
N GLY A 38 5.65 9.57 -5.41
CA GLY A 38 6.59 9.40 -4.31
C GLY A 38 7.44 8.16 -4.45
N SER A 39 8.14 7.84 -3.40
CA SER A 39 9.06 6.70 -3.36
C SER A 39 8.63 5.70 -2.30
N ALA A 40 8.98 4.44 -2.51
CA ALA A 40 8.65 3.36 -1.60
C ALA A 40 9.77 2.34 -1.50
N ILE A 41 9.96 1.79 -0.31
CA ILE A 41 10.71 0.55 -0.11
C ILE A 41 9.72 -0.47 0.44
N TYR A 42 9.68 -1.64 -0.16
CA TYR A 42 8.81 -2.72 0.28
C TYR A 42 9.58 -3.72 1.11
N MET A 43 9.00 -4.08 2.24
CA MET A 43 9.56 -5.09 3.15
C MET A 43 8.52 -6.17 3.40
N SER A 44 8.96 -7.32 3.86
CA SER A 44 8.01 -8.42 4.14
C SER A 44 8.54 -9.39 5.19
N ASP A 45 7.61 -9.99 5.90
CA ASP A 45 7.85 -11.15 6.78
C ASP A 45 7.45 -12.47 6.12
N GLY A 46 7.10 -12.43 4.82
CA GLY A 46 6.63 -13.60 4.08
C GLY A 46 5.12 -13.69 3.97
N VAL A 47 4.39 -12.92 4.76
CA VAL A 47 2.91 -12.92 4.80
C VAL A 47 2.35 -11.54 4.52
N ILE A 48 2.91 -10.52 5.11
CA ILE A 48 2.48 -9.12 5.00
C ILE A 48 3.53 -8.34 4.22
N ASN A 49 3.05 -7.50 3.32
CA ASN A 49 3.87 -6.49 2.65
C ASN A 49 3.80 -5.20 3.48
N LEU A 50 4.93 -4.75 3.95
CA LEU A 50 5.05 -3.46 4.63
C LEU A 50 5.66 -2.47 3.66
N ALA A 51 4.88 -1.48 3.22
CA ALA A 51 5.37 -0.42 2.34
C ALA A 51 5.81 0.77 3.18
N LEU A 52 7.09 1.12 3.07
CA LEU A 52 7.62 2.35 3.64
C LEU A 52 7.53 3.41 2.54
N LEU A 53 6.79 4.48 2.79
CA LEU A 53 6.45 5.44 1.75
C LEU A 53 6.91 6.85 2.09
N ASN A 54 7.18 7.61 1.04
CA ASN A 54 7.33 9.04 1.12
C ASN A 54 6.62 9.64 -0.09
N PHE A 55 5.42 10.18 0.12
CA PHE A 55 4.66 10.84 -0.93
C PHE A 55 5.26 12.22 -1.20
N LYS A 56 5.18 12.68 -2.45
CA LYS A 56 5.73 13.98 -2.83
C LYS A 56 4.92 14.65 -3.94
N GLY A 57 4.97 15.98 -3.93
CA GLY A 57 4.37 16.81 -4.97
C GLY A 57 2.85 16.76 -5.00
N SER A 58 2.28 17.40 -6.03
CA SER A 58 0.83 17.47 -6.18
C SER A 58 0.20 16.10 -6.43
N ARG A 59 0.87 15.24 -7.19
CA ARG A 59 0.39 13.86 -7.41
C ARG A 59 0.46 13.05 -6.12
N GLY A 60 1.49 13.27 -5.29
CA GLY A 60 1.57 12.63 -3.98
C GLY A 60 0.47 13.09 -3.04
N SER A 61 0.14 14.37 -3.03
CA SER A 61 -1.01 14.89 -2.29
C SER A 61 -2.31 14.25 -2.72
N GLU A 62 -2.52 14.15 -4.03
CA GLU A 62 -3.73 13.57 -4.60
C GLU A 62 -3.87 12.09 -4.23
N ALA A 63 -2.81 11.32 -4.39
CA ALA A 63 -2.81 9.88 -4.11
C ALA A 63 -2.90 9.55 -2.62
N SER A 64 -2.38 10.42 -1.76
CA SER A 64 -2.33 10.20 -0.31
C SER A 64 -3.49 10.87 0.44
N ASP A 65 -4.15 11.82 -0.18
CA ASP A 65 -5.16 12.67 0.47
C ASP A 65 -4.56 13.51 1.61
N LEU A 66 -3.29 13.87 1.49
CA LEU A 66 -2.56 14.69 2.46
C LEU A 66 -2.21 16.04 1.83
N ASN A 67 -2.41 17.13 2.58
CA ASN A 67 -2.08 18.47 2.12
C ASN A 67 -0.57 18.69 1.99
N ASP A 68 0.19 18.14 2.94
CA ASP A 68 1.65 18.18 2.92
C ASP A 68 2.16 16.73 3.04
N PRO A 69 2.20 16.02 1.90
CA PRO A 69 2.52 14.60 1.97
C PRO A 69 3.95 14.31 2.42
N GLY A 70 4.90 15.18 2.11
CA GLY A 70 6.30 15.00 2.47
C GLY A 70 6.56 15.16 3.97
N GLY A 71 5.66 15.82 4.70
CA GLY A 71 5.79 16.04 6.14
C GLY A 71 5.08 15.01 6.99
N PHE A 72 4.27 14.15 6.41
CA PHE A 72 3.50 13.18 7.17
C PHE A 72 4.33 11.94 7.53
N VAL A 73 4.28 11.57 8.80
CA VAL A 73 4.93 10.35 9.33
C VAL A 73 3.92 9.56 10.11
N GLY A 74 3.78 8.28 9.81
CA GLY A 74 2.86 7.39 10.52
C GLY A 74 2.14 6.42 9.60
N ALA A 75 1.26 5.62 10.16
CA ALA A 75 0.44 4.69 9.41
C ALA A 75 -0.49 5.44 8.47
N HIS A 76 -0.57 5.01 7.22
CA HIS A 76 -1.35 5.72 6.21
C HIS A 76 -2.54 4.90 5.70
N HIS A 77 -2.30 3.66 5.27
CA HIS A 77 -3.36 2.81 4.76
C HIS A 77 -2.97 1.34 4.88
N PHE A 78 -3.92 0.48 4.57
CA PHE A 78 -3.72 -0.98 4.56
C PHE A 78 -4.47 -1.56 3.37
N GLY A 79 -4.25 -2.84 3.08
CA GLY A 79 -4.80 -3.44 1.88
C GLY A 79 -5.18 -4.89 2.01
N PHE A 80 -6.20 -5.25 1.23
CA PHE A 80 -6.75 -6.60 1.19
C PHE A 80 -6.54 -7.21 -0.19
N GLN A 81 -6.04 -8.43 -0.21
CA GLN A 81 -6.07 -9.24 -1.41
C GLN A 81 -7.44 -9.87 -1.54
N VAL A 82 -8.07 -9.73 -2.69
CA VAL A 82 -9.43 -10.22 -2.95
C VAL A 82 -9.46 -11.05 -4.23
N ASP A 83 -10.47 -11.91 -4.34
CA ASP A 83 -10.58 -12.80 -5.50
C ASP A 83 -11.21 -12.11 -6.71
N ASP A 84 -12.10 -11.15 -6.48
CA ASP A 84 -12.87 -10.47 -7.52
C ASP A 84 -12.98 -8.98 -7.20
N LEU A 85 -12.28 -8.15 -7.97
CA LEU A 85 -12.25 -6.70 -7.75
C LEU A 85 -13.63 -6.07 -7.94
N ALA A 86 -14.34 -6.43 -9.01
CA ALA A 86 -15.63 -5.82 -9.33
C ALA A 86 -16.68 -6.14 -8.28
N GLU A 87 -16.74 -7.39 -7.86
CA GLU A 87 -17.68 -7.82 -6.81
C GLU A 87 -17.35 -7.17 -5.47
N THR A 88 -16.06 -7.07 -5.14
CA THR A 88 -15.62 -6.42 -3.91
C THR A 88 -16.00 -4.93 -3.93
N GLN A 89 -15.80 -4.25 -5.05
CA GLN A 89 -16.18 -2.84 -5.18
C GLN A 89 -17.69 -2.65 -4.95
N LYS A 90 -18.52 -3.50 -5.52
CA LYS A 90 -19.98 -3.44 -5.30
C LYS A 90 -20.31 -3.57 -3.82
N ARG A 91 -19.66 -4.49 -3.13
CA ARG A 91 -19.90 -4.70 -1.70
C ARG A 91 -19.42 -3.51 -0.87
N ILE A 92 -18.27 -2.92 -1.21
CA ILE A 92 -17.76 -1.72 -0.55
C ILE A 92 -18.78 -0.58 -0.68
N GLU A 93 -19.26 -0.33 -1.89
CA GLU A 93 -20.20 0.75 -2.17
C GLU A 93 -21.56 0.52 -1.52
N ALA A 94 -22.01 -0.72 -1.48
CA ALA A 94 -23.27 -1.08 -0.82
C ALA A 94 -23.23 -0.87 0.70
N HIS A 95 -22.03 -0.81 1.30
CA HIS A 95 -21.88 -0.66 2.74
C HIS A 95 -21.26 0.69 3.13
N GLY A 96 -21.33 1.68 2.26
CA GLY A 96 -20.95 3.05 2.60
C GLY A 96 -19.50 3.44 2.31
N GLY A 97 -18.73 2.53 1.71
CA GLY A 97 -17.38 2.86 1.25
C GLY A 97 -17.42 3.60 -0.08
N LYS A 98 -16.35 4.27 -0.43
CA LYS A 98 -16.27 5.07 -1.67
C LYS A 98 -14.95 4.84 -2.38
N PHE A 99 -15.01 4.79 -3.70
CA PHE A 99 -13.80 4.79 -4.52
C PHE A 99 -13.02 6.09 -4.29
N PHE A 100 -11.72 5.98 -4.18
CA PHE A 100 -10.85 7.14 -3.97
C PHE A 100 -9.87 7.33 -5.13
N PHE A 101 -9.08 6.30 -5.48
CA PHE A 101 -7.98 6.48 -6.41
C PHE A 101 -7.57 5.13 -6.99
N ASP A 102 -7.05 5.09 -8.22
CA ASP A 102 -6.40 3.90 -8.74
C ASP A 102 -4.90 4.13 -8.93
N LEU A 103 -4.10 3.11 -8.72
CA LEU A 103 -2.67 3.18 -8.84
C LEU A 103 -2.17 2.07 -9.77
N GLY A 104 -1.55 2.48 -10.87
CA GLY A 104 -0.99 1.57 -11.83
C GLY A 104 -2.01 0.93 -12.76
N ASP A 105 -1.67 -0.20 -13.35
CA ASP A 105 -2.60 -0.99 -14.14
C ASP A 105 -2.34 -2.48 -13.88
N GLU A 106 -3.30 -3.31 -14.29
CA GLU A 106 -3.27 -4.76 -14.00
C GLU A 106 -2.04 -5.48 -14.54
N ARG A 107 -1.33 -4.88 -15.46
CA ARG A 107 -0.13 -5.48 -16.06
C ARG A 107 1.12 -5.28 -15.21
N HIS A 108 1.03 -4.41 -14.20
CA HIS A 108 2.13 -4.12 -13.30
C HIS A 108 1.89 -4.77 -11.94
N GLY A 109 2.97 -5.22 -11.30
CA GLY A 109 2.89 -6.07 -10.12
C GLY A 109 2.25 -5.48 -8.87
N ASN A 110 2.08 -4.17 -8.81
CA ASN A 110 1.51 -3.49 -7.65
C ASN A 110 0.26 -2.69 -8.01
N PHE A 111 -0.60 -3.28 -8.84
CA PHE A 111 -1.88 -2.66 -9.18
C PHE A 111 -2.82 -2.67 -7.98
N GLU A 112 -3.34 -1.51 -7.64
CA GLU A 112 -4.21 -1.31 -6.49
C GLU A 112 -5.37 -0.40 -6.83
N LEU A 113 -6.55 -0.72 -6.28
CA LEU A 113 -7.67 0.21 -6.23
C LEU A 113 -7.80 0.71 -4.81
N LYS A 114 -7.85 2.03 -4.64
CA LYS A 114 -7.96 2.65 -3.32
C LYS A 114 -9.39 3.10 -3.07
N PHE A 115 -9.85 2.84 -1.86
CA PHE A 115 -11.18 3.20 -1.40
C PHE A 115 -11.07 3.88 -0.05
N LYS A 116 -12.17 4.50 0.37
CA LYS A 116 -12.32 5.02 1.73
C LYS A 116 -13.47 4.27 2.41
N ASP A 117 -13.25 3.90 3.66
CA ASP A 117 -14.30 3.30 4.48
C ASP A 117 -15.32 4.39 4.91
N PRO A 118 -16.39 4.04 5.63
CA PRO A 118 -17.38 5.04 6.03
C PRO A 118 -16.83 6.21 6.86
N ASP A 119 -15.71 6.04 7.52
CA ASP A 119 -15.06 7.11 8.31
C ASP A 119 -13.99 7.87 7.50
N GLY A 120 -13.76 7.49 6.25
CA GLY A 120 -12.76 8.13 5.40
C GLY A 120 -11.37 7.51 5.47
N VAL A 121 -11.23 6.36 6.11
CA VAL A 121 -9.93 5.66 6.19
C VAL A 121 -9.62 5.01 4.85
N ILE A 122 -8.43 5.26 4.33
CA ILE A 122 -7.99 4.72 3.04
C ILE A 122 -7.60 3.26 3.20
N PHE A 123 -8.07 2.43 2.27
CA PHE A 123 -7.61 1.05 2.14
C PHE A 123 -7.55 0.67 0.66
N ASP A 124 -6.74 -0.34 0.37
CA ASP A 124 -6.54 -0.83 -0.98
C ASP A 124 -7.16 -2.21 -1.15
N ILE A 125 -7.58 -2.52 -2.38
CA ILE A 125 -7.85 -3.89 -2.77
C ILE A 125 -6.99 -4.24 -3.98
N SER A 126 -6.54 -5.49 -4.04
CA SER A 126 -5.74 -6.01 -5.14
C SER A 126 -6.07 -7.48 -5.35
N LYS A 127 -6.22 -7.88 -6.60
CA LYS A 127 -6.43 -9.29 -6.92
C LYS A 127 -5.12 -10.08 -6.83
N HIS A 128 -4.05 -9.50 -7.35
CA HIS A 128 -2.76 -10.18 -7.40
C HIS A 128 -1.94 -10.02 -6.11
N GLY A 129 -2.40 -9.20 -5.19
CA GLY A 129 -1.72 -8.97 -3.93
C GLY A 129 -0.47 -8.12 -4.09
N TRP A 130 0.45 -8.28 -3.17
CA TRP A 130 1.68 -7.52 -3.09
C TRP A 130 2.87 -8.44 -2.98
N GLN A 131 4.04 -7.96 -3.39
CA GLN A 131 5.28 -8.73 -3.30
C GLN A 131 5.53 -9.18 -1.86
N GLY A 132 6.04 -10.40 -1.71
CA GLY A 132 6.43 -10.94 -0.42
C GLY A 132 5.32 -11.56 0.41
N THR A 133 4.08 -11.65 -0.09
CA THR A 133 2.96 -12.13 0.71
C THR A 133 2.67 -13.63 0.59
N ASP A 134 3.37 -14.33 -0.31
CA ASP A 134 3.27 -15.78 -0.47
C ASP A 134 4.55 -16.50 -0.04
N GLY A 135 5.23 -15.92 0.92
CA GLY A 135 6.54 -16.40 1.30
C GLY A 135 7.64 -15.77 0.45
N TYR A 136 8.85 -15.77 0.95
CA TYR A 136 9.98 -15.18 0.25
C TYR A 136 10.30 -15.99 -1.00
N GLY A 137 10.41 -15.32 -2.11
CA GLY A 137 10.81 -15.93 -3.36
C GLY A 137 9.68 -16.50 -4.20
N ASN A 138 8.46 -16.35 -3.78
CA ASN A 138 7.29 -16.82 -4.55
C ASN A 138 6.77 -15.79 -5.54
N LYS A 139 7.46 -14.70 -5.68
CA LYS A 139 7.05 -13.61 -6.58
C LYS A 139 8.16 -13.19 -7.49
#